data_2d0b2cf7e2bf96c3b911300362546ea9
#
_entry.id   2d0b2cf7e2bf96c3b911300362546ea9
#
_cell.length_a   1.000
_cell.length_b   1.000
_cell.length_c   1.000
_cell.angle_alpha   90.00
_cell.angle_beta   90.00
_cell.angle_gamma   90.00
#
_symmetry.space_group_name_H-M   'P 1'
#
loop_
_entity.id
_entity.type
_entity.pdbx_description
1 polymer ?
#
loop_
_entity_poly.entity_id
_entity_poly.type
_entity_poly.pdbx_seq_one_letter_code
_entity_poly.pdbx_strand_id
1 'polypeptide(L)'
;MKTTFCFLFCTLSFIIEGCTPLALRPADFSWPIEIAATPESNGTIQVTRYKVAFNSKPLLWEELKDSTHVTKYTLHVIRDLNGYYFITAKDFKNVYVFVQGEGALNLEKKISVSEKGLKAPAFNQKGSLIQLVNEQKENEPSILLSNDGIQKGEKE
;
A
#
# COMPACT_ATOMS: atom_id res chain seq x y z
N MET A 1 18.49 -68.89 51.14
CA MET A 1 19.16 -67.58 50.86
C MET A 1 18.59 -67.06 49.57
N LYS A 2 17.75 -65.99 49.65
CA LYS A 2 17.07 -65.41 48.51
C LYS A 2 17.69 -63.99 48.30
N THR A 3 18.47 -63.87 47.26
CA THR A 3 19.03 -62.56 46.84
C THR A 3 18.04 -61.85 45.96
N THR A 4 17.42 -60.83 46.51
CA THR A 4 16.51 -59.95 45.82
C THR A 4 17.34 -58.90 45.00
N PHE A 5 17.31 -59.04 43.68
CA PHE A 5 17.95 -58.16 42.76
C PHE A 5 16.99 -56.96 42.50
N CYS A 6 17.32 -55.84 43.15
CA CYS A 6 16.53 -54.64 43.01
C CYS A 6 16.96 -53.89 41.70
N PHE A 7 16.16 -54.01 40.64
CA PHE A 7 16.36 -53.30 39.39
C PHE A 7 15.91 -51.88 39.59
N LEU A 8 16.87 -51.00 39.82
CA LEU A 8 16.66 -49.57 39.85
C LEU A 8 16.49 -49.06 38.39
N PHE A 9 15.24 -48.95 37.94
CA PHE A 9 14.92 -48.41 36.65
C PHE A 9 15.05 -46.89 36.73
N CYS A 10 16.23 -46.38 36.37
CA CYS A 10 16.48 -44.95 36.28
C CYS A 10 15.78 -44.43 35.00
N THR A 11 14.53 -43.97 35.14
CA THR A 11 13.83 -43.28 34.08
C THR A 11 14.47 -41.90 33.89
N LEU A 12 15.39 -41.84 32.92
CA LEU A 12 16.00 -40.62 32.45
C LEU A 12 14.92 -39.89 31.63
N SER A 13 14.18 -39.01 32.31
CA SER A 13 13.26 -38.09 31.66
C SER A 13 14.07 -37.06 30.84
N PHE A 14 14.20 -37.32 29.55
CA PHE A 14 14.66 -36.32 28.62
C PHE A 14 13.60 -35.19 28.57
N ILE A 15 13.84 -34.10 29.29
CA ILE A 15 13.14 -32.87 29.10
C ILE A 15 13.64 -32.31 27.78
N ILE A 16 12.91 -32.60 26.70
CA ILE A 16 13.11 -31.92 25.42
C ILE A 16 12.57 -30.50 25.64
N GLU A 17 13.44 -29.59 26.06
CA GLU A 17 13.16 -28.19 25.96
C GLU A 17 13.00 -27.88 24.46
N GLY A 18 11.74 -27.84 24.01
CA GLY A 18 11.41 -27.41 22.68
C GLY A 18 11.90 -25.99 22.49
N CYS A 19 13.05 -25.80 21.81
CA CYS A 19 13.43 -24.52 21.26
C CYS A 19 12.31 -24.08 20.32
N THR A 20 11.39 -23.25 20.83
CA THR A 20 10.47 -22.53 19.96
C THR A 20 11.33 -21.64 19.08
N PRO A 21 11.37 -21.84 17.75
CA PRO A 21 12.16 -20.99 16.89
C PRO A 21 11.66 -19.55 17.08
N LEU A 22 12.58 -18.62 17.38
CA LEU A 22 12.30 -17.21 17.44
C LEU A 22 11.88 -16.73 16.03
N ALA A 23 10.58 -16.79 15.77
CA ALA A 23 10.02 -16.33 14.52
C ALA A 23 9.80 -14.80 14.59
N LEU A 24 10.72 -14.05 14.03
CA LEU A 24 10.50 -12.62 13.76
C LEU A 24 9.52 -12.54 12.57
N ARG A 25 8.26 -12.27 12.88
CA ARG A 25 7.33 -11.88 11.82
C ARG A 25 7.72 -10.47 11.41
N PRO A 26 7.87 -10.20 10.09
CA PRO A 26 7.98 -8.83 9.63
C PRO A 26 6.75 -8.10 10.19
N ALA A 27 6.97 -7.10 11.02
CA ALA A 27 5.86 -6.26 11.40
C ALA A 27 5.31 -5.64 10.12
N ASP A 28 4.01 -5.69 9.95
CA ASP A 28 3.33 -5.08 8.79
C ASP A 28 3.33 -3.56 9.01
N PHE A 29 4.53 -2.99 9.10
CA PHE A 29 4.79 -1.56 9.19
C PHE A 29 4.66 -0.94 7.80
N SER A 30 3.61 -1.22 7.11
CA SER A 30 3.22 -0.37 6.01
C SER A 30 2.51 0.87 6.57
N TRP A 31 3.26 1.63 7.37
CA TRP A 31 2.86 3.00 7.64
C TRP A 31 2.58 3.64 6.28
N PRO A 32 1.38 4.17 6.02
CA PRO A 32 1.05 4.76 4.75
C PRO A 32 2.03 5.89 4.43
N ILE A 33 2.95 5.61 3.53
CA ILE A 33 3.93 6.58 3.03
C ILE A 33 3.75 6.63 1.52
N GLU A 34 3.58 7.84 1.01
CA GLU A 34 3.54 8.08 -0.41
C GLU A 34 4.84 7.65 -1.09
N ILE A 35 4.70 7.04 -2.24
CA ILE A 35 5.77 6.74 -3.18
C ILE A 35 5.50 7.48 -4.47
N ALA A 36 6.39 8.39 -4.85
CA ALA A 36 6.40 9.01 -6.16
C ALA A 36 7.29 8.15 -7.07
N ALA A 37 6.71 7.53 -8.08
CA ALA A 37 7.41 6.60 -8.96
C ALA A 37 7.22 6.97 -10.44
N THR A 38 8.32 7.01 -11.18
CA THR A 38 8.31 7.20 -12.64
C THR A 38 8.30 5.83 -13.32
N PRO A 39 7.40 5.59 -14.28
CA PRO A 39 7.39 4.35 -15.02
C PRO A 39 8.67 4.10 -15.82
N GLU A 40 9.06 2.87 -15.93
CA GLU A 40 10.05 2.42 -16.93
C GLU A 40 9.50 2.62 -18.35
N SER A 41 10.35 2.52 -19.37
CA SER A 41 9.97 2.72 -20.79
C SER A 41 8.86 1.77 -21.27
N ASN A 42 8.77 0.58 -20.69
CA ASN A 42 7.70 -0.39 -20.93
C ASN A 42 6.38 -0.05 -20.21
N GLY A 43 6.38 0.97 -19.33
CA GLY A 43 5.26 1.40 -18.52
C GLY A 43 5.18 0.74 -17.14
N THR A 44 6.13 -0.12 -16.79
CA THR A 44 6.15 -0.79 -15.49
C THR A 44 6.54 0.18 -14.38
N ILE A 45 5.82 0.14 -13.28
CA ILE A 45 6.16 0.77 -12.01
C ILE A 45 6.39 -0.32 -10.98
N GLN A 46 7.51 -0.23 -10.27
CA GLN A 46 7.81 -1.09 -9.14
C GLN A 46 7.74 -0.28 -7.85
N VAL A 47 6.83 -0.66 -6.96
CA VAL A 47 6.69 -0.06 -5.63
C VAL A 47 7.25 -1.05 -4.61
N THR A 48 8.56 -1.01 -4.45
CA THR A 48 9.32 -1.96 -3.62
C THR A 48 8.82 -2.02 -2.18
N ARG A 49 8.45 -0.87 -1.61
CA ARG A 49 7.91 -0.79 -0.25
C ARG A 49 6.65 -1.64 -0.06
N TYR A 50 5.78 -1.64 -1.04
CA TYR A 50 4.52 -2.38 -1.00
C TYR A 50 4.60 -3.74 -1.69
N LYS A 51 5.80 -4.10 -2.22
CA LYS A 51 6.05 -5.35 -2.95
C LYS A 51 5.05 -5.56 -4.10
N VAL A 52 4.71 -4.49 -4.79
CA VAL A 52 3.77 -4.51 -5.92
C VAL A 52 4.41 -3.90 -7.15
N ALA A 53 4.11 -4.48 -8.31
CA ALA A 53 4.46 -3.94 -9.61
C ALA A 53 3.22 -3.94 -10.51
N PHE A 54 3.07 -2.90 -11.31
CA PHE A 54 1.96 -2.79 -12.25
C PHE A 54 2.33 -1.99 -13.49
N ASN A 55 1.54 -2.11 -14.55
CA ASN A 55 1.72 -1.33 -15.77
C ASN A 55 0.86 -0.05 -15.69
N SER A 56 1.50 1.11 -15.83
CA SER A 56 0.85 2.42 -15.74
C SER A 56 0.16 2.86 -17.03
N LYS A 57 0.44 2.23 -18.18
CA LYS A 57 -0.09 2.66 -19.48
C LYS A 57 -1.62 2.78 -19.53
N PRO A 58 -2.40 1.84 -18.93
CA PRO A 58 -3.86 1.98 -18.93
C PRO A 58 -4.33 3.24 -18.20
N LEU A 59 -3.71 3.60 -17.07
CA LEU A 59 -4.06 4.80 -16.30
C LEU A 59 -3.71 6.07 -17.08
N LEU A 60 -2.50 6.11 -17.66
CA LEU A 60 -2.05 7.24 -18.47
C LEU A 60 -2.92 7.45 -19.71
N TRP A 61 -3.32 6.35 -20.36
CA TRP A 61 -4.24 6.43 -21.48
C TRP A 61 -5.64 6.92 -21.08
N GLU A 62 -6.15 6.42 -19.97
CA GLU A 62 -7.47 6.81 -19.45
C GLU A 62 -7.54 8.32 -19.18
N GLU A 63 -6.53 8.86 -18.48
CA GLU A 63 -6.50 10.25 -18.01
C GLU A 63 -5.97 11.25 -19.04
N LEU A 64 -4.87 10.90 -19.71
CA LEU A 64 -4.08 11.84 -20.50
C LEU A 64 -4.09 11.53 -22.01
N LYS A 65 -4.67 10.41 -22.40
CA LYS A 65 -4.66 9.87 -23.78
C LYS A 65 -3.23 9.68 -24.32
N ASP A 66 -2.24 9.53 -23.42
CA ASP A 66 -0.85 9.23 -23.75
C ASP A 66 -0.37 7.99 -22.98
N SER A 67 0.01 6.96 -23.72
CA SER A 67 0.61 5.74 -23.20
C SER A 67 2.01 5.47 -23.79
N THR A 68 2.54 6.43 -24.55
CA THR A 68 3.82 6.30 -25.26
C THR A 68 4.97 6.96 -24.50
N HIS A 69 4.73 8.15 -23.94
CA HIS A 69 5.74 8.93 -23.22
C HIS A 69 5.68 8.71 -21.70
N VAL A 70 5.53 7.44 -21.30
CA VAL A 70 5.27 7.07 -19.90
C VAL A 70 6.32 7.59 -18.90
N THR A 71 7.57 7.71 -19.32
CA THR A 71 8.67 8.19 -18.47
C THR A 71 8.61 9.68 -18.14
N LYS A 72 7.70 10.45 -18.76
CA LYS A 72 7.48 11.86 -18.44
C LYS A 72 6.61 12.07 -17.20
N TYR A 73 5.92 11.02 -16.79
CA TYR A 73 4.92 11.10 -15.72
C TYR A 73 5.46 10.50 -14.43
N THR A 74 5.12 11.10 -13.32
CA THR A 74 5.36 10.55 -11.99
C THR A 74 4.01 10.19 -11.39
N LEU A 75 3.83 8.93 -11.02
CA LEU A 75 2.65 8.48 -10.33
C LEU A 75 2.89 8.51 -8.82
N HIS A 76 1.92 9.04 -8.11
CA HIS A 76 1.88 9.09 -6.66
C HIS A 76 1.06 7.90 -6.17
N VAL A 77 1.65 7.08 -5.34
CA VAL A 77 1.04 5.83 -4.84
C VAL A 77 1.13 5.82 -3.32
N ILE A 78 0.01 5.61 -2.66
CA ILE A 78 -0.04 5.35 -1.23
C ILE A 78 -0.95 4.15 -0.97
N ARG A 79 -0.60 3.33 0.03
CA ARG A 79 -1.44 2.24 0.50
C ARG A 79 -1.98 2.59 1.86
N ASP A 80 -3.30 2.50 2.05
CA ASP A 80 -3.92 2.72 3.36
C ASP A 80 -3.73 1.53 4.32
N LEU A 81 -4.22 1.68 5.55
CA LEU A 81 -4.14 0.64 6.58
C LEU A 81 -5.02 -0.59 6.26
N ASN A 82 -6.02 -0.43 5.40
CA ASN A 82 -6.94 -1.50 4.99
C ASN A 82 -6.42 -2.28 3.76
N GLY A 83 -5.31 -1.83 3.17
CA GLY A 83 -4.68 -2.50 2.03
C GLY A 83 -5.09 -1.95 0.67
N TYR A 84 -5.86 -0.87 0.59
CA TYR A 84 -6.20 -0.21 -0.65
C TYR A 84 -5.07 0.69 -1.13
N TYR A 85 -4.82 0.67 -2.43
CA TYR A 85 -3.83 1.51 -3.10
C TYR A 85 -4.52 2.69 -3.76
N PHE A 86 -4.13 3.89 -3.40
CA PHE A 86 -4.57 5.13 -4.03
C PHE A 86 -3.50 5.60 -4.98
N ILE A 87 -3.87 5.81 -6.24
CA ILE A 87 -2.95 6.18 -7.31
C ILE A 87 -3.47 7.40 -8.03
N THR A 88 -2.61 8.39 -8.21
CA THR A 88 -2.87 9.59 -9.03
C THR A 88 -1.58 10.11 -9.65
N ALA A 89 -1.67 11.14 -10.47
CA ALA A 89 -0.53 11.85 -11.04
C ALA A 89 -0.90 13.31 -11.33
N LYS A 90 0.11 14.11 -11.69
CA LYS A 90 -0.13 15.44 -12.26
C LYS A 90 -1.03 15.34 -13.50
N ASP A 91 -1.93 16.31 -13.63
CA ASP A 91 -2.93 16.46 -14.70
C ASP A 91 -4.01 15.37 -14.70
N PHE A 92 -3.99 14.39 -13.78
CA PHE A 92 -5.11 13.47 -13.55
C PHE A 92 -6.30 14.20 -12.95
N LYS A 93 -7.49 13.83 -13.37
CA LYS A 93 -8.76 14.31 -12.80
C LYS A 93 -9.25 13.43 -11.66
N ASN A 94 -8.71 12.23 -11.59
CA ASN A 94 -9.19 11.19 -10.69
C ASN A 94 -8.07 10.63 -9.81
N VAL A 95 -8.49 10.08 -8.67
CA VAL A 95 -7.73 9.14 -7.88
C VAL A 95 -8.30 7.76 -8.14
N TYR A 96 -7.44 6.80 -8.44
CA TYR A 96 -7.80 5.41 -8.65
C TYR A 96 -7.52 4.61 -7.40
N VAL A 97 -8.51 3.87 -6.91
CA VAL A 97 -8.39 3.00 -5.76
C VAL A 97 -8.35 1.57 -6.25
N PHE A 98 -7.30 0.86 -5.85
CA PHE A 98 -7.10 -0.54 -6.20
C PHE A 98 -7.01 -1.40 -4.96
N VAL A 99 -7.36 -2.66 -5.10
CA VAL A 99 -7.13 -3.72 -4.11
C VAL A 99 -6.23 -4.80 -4.72
N GLN A 100 -5.38 -5.38 -3.90
CA GLN A 100 -4.52 -6.47 -4.35
C GLN A 100 -5.34 -7.75 -4.50
N GLY A 101 -5.34 -8.30 -5.71
CA GLY A 101 -5.88 -9.61 -6.04
C GLY A 101 -4.79 -10.64 -6.34
N GLU A 102 -5.16 -11.78 -6.89
CA GLU A 102 -4.22 -12.81 -7.34
C GLU A 102 -3.45 -12.31 -8.57
N GLY A 103 -2.18 -11.91 -8.34
CA GLY A 103 -1.26 -11.50 -9.40
C GLY A 103 -1.52 -10.14 -10.03
N ALA A 104 -2.50 -9.36 -9.55
CA ALA A 104 -2.85 -8.06 -10.11
C ALA A 104 -3.40 -7.08 -9.06
N LEU A 105 -3.35 -5.78 -9.39
CA LEU A 105 -4.15 -4.76 -8.73
C LEU A 105 -5.50 -4.63 -9.46
N ASN A 106 -6.58 -4.90 -8.76
CA ASN A 106 -7.93 -4.79 -9.28
C ASN A 106 -8.50 -3.41 -8.94
N LEU A 107 -9.05 -2.75 -9.94
CA LEU A 107 -9.70 -1.45 -9.74
C LEU A 107 -10.96 -1.63 -8.88
N GLU A 108 -10.98 -0.99 -7.72
CA GLU A 108 -12.13 -0.94 -6.83
C GLU A 108 -12.99 0.28 -7.12
N LYS A 109 -12.33 1.44 -7.27
CA LYS A 109 -13.03 2.71 -7.46
C LYS A 109 -12.20 3.73 -8.22
N LYS A 110 -12.90 4.60 -8.94
CA LYS A 110 -12.39 5.83 -9.55
C LYS A 110 -13.07 7.01 -8.88
N ILE A 111 -12.31 7.87 -8.22
CA ILE A 111 -12.81 9.01 -7.45
C ILE A 111 -12.46 10.29 -8.20
N SER A 112 -13.47 11.04 -8.65
CA SER A 112 -13.25 12.34 -9.28
C SER A 112 -12.88 13.38 -8.22
N VAL A 113 -11.73 14.02 -8.38
CA VAL A 113 -11.15 14.97 -7.40
C VAL A 113 -10.87 16.34 -8.01
N SER A 114 -10.80 16.45 -9.34
CA SER A 114 -10.51 17.71 -10.01
C SER A 114 -11.12 17.73 -11.42
N GLU A 115 -11.80 18.80 -11.79
CA GLU A 115 -12.30 18.99 -13.16
C GLU A 115 -11.19 19.35 -14.15
N LYS A 116 -10.17 20.11 -13.67
CA LYS A 116 -9.10 20.66 -14.50
C LYS A 116 -7.81 19.85 -14.47
N GLY A 117 -7.77 18.78 -13.68
CA GLY A 117 -6.58 18.01 -13.38
C GLY A 117 -5.77 18.56 -12.20
N LEU A 118 -5.10 17.66 -11.52
CA LEU A 118 -4.25 17.96 -10.37
C LEU A 118 -2.95 18.63 -10.83
N LYS A 119 -2.48 19.64 -10.10
CA LYS A 119 -1.26 20.39 -10.47
C LYS A 119 0.00 19.80 -9.84
N ALA A 120 -0.04 19.61 -8.54
CA ALA A 120 1.04 19.04 -7.75
C ALA A 120 0.44 18.12 -6.66
N PRO A 121 -0.09 16.95 -7.06
CA PRO A 121 -0.71 16.04 -6.11
C PRO A 121 0.32 15.44 -5.17
N ALA A 122 -0.08 15.28 -3.91
CA ALA A 122 0.65 14.52 -2.92
C ALA A 122 -0.34 13.83 -1.98
N PHE A 123 0.04 12.67 -1.48
CA PHE A 123 -0.75 11.94 -0.51
C PHE A 123 -0.11 12.00 0.87
N ASN A 124 -0.93 12.17 1.88
CA ASN A 124 -0.60 11.96 3.28
C ASN A 124 -1.61 11.02 3.93
N GLN A 125 -1.26 10.49 5.07
CA GLN A 125 -2.22 9.83 5.95
C GLN A 125 -2.78 10.85 6.96
N LYS A 126 -4.09 10.82 7.16
CA LYS A 126 -4.76 11.55 8.23
C LYS A 126 -5.71 10.60 8.98
N GLY A 127 -5.27 10.09 10.12
CA GLY A 127 -6.01 9.04 10.84
C GLY A 127 -6.13 7.76 10.00
N SER A 128 -7.37 7.32 9.78
CA SER A 128 -7.69 6.16 8.91
C SER A 128 -7.89 6.53 7.45
N LEU A 129 -7.83 7.82 7.10
CA LEU A 129 -8.10 8.33 5.77
C LEU A 129 -6.81 8.71 5.04
N ILE A 130 -6.89 8.75 3.73
CA ILE A 130 -5.83 9.31 2.88
C ILE A 130 -6.19 10.77 2.59
N GLN A 131 -5.25 11.66 2.85
CA GLN A 131 -5.34 13.06 2.54
C GLN A 131 -4.67 13.33 1.19
N LEU A 132 -5.43 13.81 0.22
CA LEU A 132 -4.91 14.34 -1.04
C LEU A 132 -4.69 15.84 -0.91
N VAL A 133 -3.46 16.26 -1.11
CA VAL A 133 -3.05 17.66 -1.21
C VAL A 133 -2.79 17.96 -2.68
N ASN A 134 -3.24 19.11 -3.17
CA ASN A 134 -3.01 19.55 -4.55
C ASN A 134 -2.61 21.01 -4.54
N GLU A 135 -1.37 21.29 -4.90
CA GLU A 135 -0.72 22.60 -4.74
C GLU A 135 -0.78 23.15 -3.30
N GLN A 136 0.38 23.41 -2.72
CA GLN A 136 0.50 24.01 -1.39
C GLN A 136 0.14 25.51 -1.41
N LYS A 137 -1.11 25.82 -1.67
CA LYS A 137 -1.65 27.13 -1.29
C LYS A 137 -2.17 27.00 0.12
N GLU A 138 -1.74 27.90 0.98
CA GLU A 138 -2.08 27.91 2.43
C GLU A 138 -3.58 27.83 2.74
N ASN A 139 -4.48 27.91 1.76
CA ASN A 139 -5.92 27.96 1.94
C ASN A 139 -6.72 26.97 1.06
N GLU A 140 -6.09 26.07 0.31
CA GLU A 140 -6.87 25.05 -0.40
C GLU A 140 -7.18 23.89 0.55
N PRO A 141 -8.48 23.55 0.74
CA PRO A 141 -8.85 22.44 1.59
C PRO A 141 -8.33 21.12 0.99
N SER A 142 -7.61 20.36 1.77
CA SER A 142 -7.21 19.01 1.38
C SER A 142 -8.45 18.12 1.25
N ILE A 143 -8.40 17.18 0.32
CA ILE A 143 -9.47 16.20 0.11
C ILE A 143 -9.16 14.96 0.94
N LEU A 144 -10.09 14.54 1.78
CA LEU A 144 -10.00 13.28 2.52
C LEU A 144 -10.65 12.16 1.72
N LEU A 145 -9.95 11.05 1.60
CA LEU A 145 -10.32 9.90 0.78
C LEU A 145 -10.37 8.62 1.61
N SER A 146 -11.34 7.79 1.33
CA SER A 146 -11.37 6.37 1.68
C SER A 146 -11.62 5.54 0.43
N ASN A 147 -11.61 4.22 0.55
CA ASN A 147 -12.04 3.32 -0.53
C ASN A 147 -13.48 3.58 -0.99
N ASP A 148 -14.33 4.19 -0.15
CA ASP A 148 -15.71 4.54 -0.47
C ASP A 148 -15.84 5.88 -1.22
N GLY A 149 -14.79 6.68 -1.27
CA GLY A 149 -14.78 7.97 -1.97
C GLY A 149 -14.31 9.14 -1.12
N ILE A 150 -14.75 10.35 -1.50
CA ILE A 150 -14.44 11.58 -0.78
C ILE A 150 -15.19 11.61 0.54
N GLN A 151 -14.46 11.82 1.62
CA GLN A 151 -15.00 11.97 2.96
C GLN A 151 -15.14 13.45 3.32
N LYS A 152 -16.26 13.82 3.91
CA LYS A 152 -16.41 15.17 4.46
C LYS A 152 -15.55 15.25 5.72
N GLY A 153 -14.59 16.17 5.75
CA GLY A 153 -13.86 16.45 6.98
C GLY A 153 -14.84 16.86 8.06
N GLU A 154 -14.76 16.22 9.21
CA GLU A 154 -15.42 16.77 10.40
C GLU A 154 -14.84 18.16 10.64
N LYS A 155 -15.71 19.16 10.71
CA LYS A 155 -15.29 20.48 11.15
C LYS A 155 -15.00 20.36 12.65
N GLU A 156 -13.71 20.46 12.98
CA GLU A 156 -13.31 20.73 14.36
C GLU A 156 -13.83 22.10 14.80
#